data_f031f2434eac4314c1a9a0246fd7a76b
#
_entry.id   f031f2434eac4314c1a9a0246fd7a76b
#
_cell.length_a   1.000
_cell.length_b   1.000
_cell.length_c   1.000
_cell.angle_alpha   90.00
_cell.angle_beta   90.00
_cell.angle_gamma   90.00
#
_symmetry.space_group_name_H-M   'P 1'
#
loop_
_entity.id
_entity.type
_entity.pdbx_description
1 polymer ?
#
loop_
_entity_poly.entity_id
_entity_poly.type
_entity_poly.pdbx_seq_one_letter_code
_entity_poly.pdbx_strand_id
1 'polypeptide(L)'
;MHQITTQPHQNAMQKTSPTRFLVINPNTNALTTQRLQEVLRSCMPENVHLEFTTAAFGASYIACEASHAVASHACIEAWADHHKLTKQAMDGVLIGCFGDPGLFALREMAAYPVTGLAEASFIQASALGPFSIVTGGERWKPMLKRLAMSLGFGDQLRHIETVAPTGAELQANPVMAIECLKQACEQAAKPGVKSIILGGAGLAGYAQHIQNLISLPIIDSATAGLEVLVNQQAPMPTRKGHGTYAQWTGMSESIKCLSPKI
;
A
#
# COMPACT_ATOMS: atom_id res chain seq x y z
N MET A 1 1.69 -4.20 -58.63
CA MET A 1 0.71 -3.70 -57.63
C MET A 1 0.47 -4.80 -56.61
N HIS A 2 1.15 -4.75 -55.46
CA HIS A 2 0.96 -5.66 -54.34
C HIS A 2 0.12 -4.91 -53.30
N GLN A 3 -1.08 -5.39 -53.05
CA GLN A 3 -1.94 -4.92 -52.00
C GLN A 3 -1.44 -5.47 -50.66
N ILE A 4 -1.04 -4.60 -49.76
CA ILE A 4 -0.72 -4.92 -48.37
C ILE A 4 -2.04 -4.87 -47.61
N THR A 5 -2.57 -6.05 -47.26
CA THR A 5 -3.70 -6.20 -46.37
C THR A 5 -3.21 -6.04 -44.92
N THR A 6 -3.52 -4.92 -44.32
CA THR A 6 -3.36 -4.70 -42.87
C THR A 6 -4.45 -5.49 -42.13
N GLN A 7 -4.04 -6.50 -41.36
CA GLN A 7 -4.93 -7.16 -40.40
C GLN A 7 -5.21 -6.23 -39.22
N PRO A 8 -6.45 -6.12 -38.73
CA PRO A 8 -6.75 -5.36 -37.54
C PRO A 8 -6.24 -6.10 -36.29
N HIS A 9 -5.59 -5.33 -35.42
CA HIS A 9 -5.14 -5.75 -34.10
C HIS A 9 -6.29 -6.43 -33.32
N GLN A 10 -5.99 -7.64 -32.84
CA GLN A 10 -6.89 -8.44 -32.01
C GLN A 10 -7.31 -7.65 -30.76
N ASN A 11 -8.61 -7.50 -30.58
CA ASN A 11 -9.27 -7.02 -29.38
C ASN A 11 -8.73 -7.74 -28.15
N ALA A 12 -8.15 -6.99 -27.21
CA ALA A 12 -8.01 -7.45 -25.84
C ALA A 12 -9.42 -7.78 -25.33
N MET A 13 -9.69 -9.03 -25.05
CA MET A 13 -10.95 -9.48 -24.44
C MET A 13 -11.17 -8.65 -23.16
N GLN A 14 -12.18 -7.78 -23.16
CA GLN A 14 -12.62 -7.10 -21.95
C GLN A 14 -13.01 -8.17 -20.92
N LYS A 15 -12.33 -8.17 -19.78
CA LYS A 15 -12.62 -9.04 -18.64
C LYS A 15 -14.06 -8.75 -18.20
N THR A 16 -14.97 -9.69 -18.42
CA THR A 16 -16.42 -9.53 -18.12
C THR A 16 -16.74 -9.55 -16.62
N SER A 17 -15.77 -9.94 -15.77
CA SER A 17 -15.89 -9.94 -14.32
C SER A 17 -15.11 -8.77 -13.71
N PRO A 18 -15.60 -8.19 -12.61
CA PRO A 18 -14.91 -7.08 -11.94
C PRO A 18 -13.52 -7.51 -11.47
N THR A 19 -12.56 -6.59 -11.55
CA THR A 19 -11.22 -6.75 -10.97
C THR A 19 -11.32 -6.70 -9.44
N ARG A 20 -10.74 -7.66 -8.75
CA ARG A 20 -10.90 -7.84 -7.29
C ARG A 20 -9.58 -7.66 -6.58
N PHE A 21 -9.54 -6.74 -5.63
CA PHE A 21 -8.36 -6.51 -4.79
C PHE A 21 -8.69 -6.72 -3.31
N LEU A 22 -7.76 -7.34 -2.59
CA LEU A 22 -7.79 -7.46 -1.15
C LEU A 22 -6.95 -6.35 -0.53
N VAL A 23 -7.54 -5.58 0.37
CA VAL A 23 -6.87 -4.57 1.19
C VAL A 23 -6.69 -5.14 2.60
N ILE A 24 -5.44 -5.27 3.04
CA ILE A 24 -5.11 -5.83 4.36
C ILE A 24 -4.64 -4.71 5.28
N ASN A 25 -5.39 -4.44 6.34
CA ASN A 25 -4.88 -3.65 7.45
C ASN A 25 -4.06 -4.56 8.38
N PRO A 26 -2.72 -4.39 8.47
CA PRO A 26 -1.85 -5.27 9.26
C PRO A 26 -1.79 -4.93 10.76
N ASN A 27 -2.57 -3.94 11.22
CA ASN A 27 -2.78 -3.67 12.64
C ASN A 27 -4.19 -4.11 13.08
N THR A 28 -4.44 -4.15 14.40
CA THR A 28 -5.72 -4.64 14.96
C THR A 28 -6.79 -3.55 15.11
N ASN A 29 -6.55 -2.32 14.65
CA ASN A 29 -7.50 -1.23 14.78
C ASN A 29 -8.50 -1.21 13.62
N ALA A 30 -9.73 -1.63 13.87
CA ALA A 30 -10.81 -1.65 12.89
C ALA A 30 -11.16 -0.26 12.34
N LEU A 31 -10.96 0.81 13.08
CA LEU A 31 -11.17 2.18 12.58
C LEU A 31 -10.20 2.54 11.46
N THR A 32 -8.97 2.01 11.50
CA THR A 32 -8.01 2.16 10.39
C THR A 32 -8.52 1.47 9.13
N THR A 33 -9.08 0.27 9.25
CA THR A 33 -9.69 -0.44 8.12
C THR A 33 -10.88 0.33 7.56
N GLN A 34 -11.75 0.83 8.43
CA GLN A 34 -12.89 1.64 8.04
C GLN A 34 -12.45 2.90 7.28
N ARG A 35 -11.43 3.60 7.77
CA ARG A 35 -10.89 4.80 7.10
C ARG A 35 -10.35 4.49 5.70
N LEU A 36 -9.54 3.43 5.57
CA LEU A 36 -9.07 2.97 4.27
C LEU A 36 -10.25 2.63 3.34
N GLN A 37 -11.27 1.97 3.86
CA GLN A 37 -12.46 1.60 3.10
C GLN A 37 -13.22 2.83 2.59
N GLU A 38 -13.43 3.83 3.42
CA GLU A 38 -14.09 5.09 3.05
C GLU A 38 -13.31 5.80 1.94
N VAL A 39 -12.01 6.00 2.12
CA VAL A 39 -11.17 6.71 1.15
C VAL A 39 -11.05 5.93 -0.17
N LEU A 40 -10.76 4.64 -0.13
CA LEU A 40 -10.55 3.86 -1.35
C LEU A 40 -11.86 3.65 -2.13
N ARG A 41 -13.00 3.50 -1.46
CA ARG A 41 -14.29 3.41 -2.14
C ARG A 41 -14.72 4.70 -2.81
N SER A 42 -14.30 5.87 -2.29
CA SER A 42 -14.62 7.16 -2.90
C SER A 42 -13.89 7.43 -4.21
N CYS A 43 -12.79 6.72 -4.48
CA CYS A 43 -11.96 6.89 -5.68
C CYS A 43 -11.83 5.63 -6.54
N MET A 44 -12.47 4.51 -6.16
CA MET A 44 -12.35 3.27 -6.92
C MET A 44 -13.15 3.32 -8.23
N PRO A 45 -12.60 2.78 -9.34
CA PRO A 45 -13.34 2.62 -10.59
C PRO A 45 -14.54 1.65 -10.47
N GLU A 46 -15.58 1.84 -11.29
CA GLU A 46 -16.79 1.02 -11.25
C GLU A 46 -16.57 -0.49 -11.48
N ASN A 47 -15.55 -0.83 -12.26
CA ASN A 47 -15.19 -2.22 -12.56
C ASN A 47 -14.26 -2.86 -11.53
N VAL A 48 -13.98 -2.18 -10.41
CA VAL A 48 -13.13 -2.66 -9.32
C VAL A 48 -13.98 -3.06 -8.11
N HIS A 49 -13.65 -4.17 -7.48
CA HIS A 49 -14.23 -4.61 -6.23
C HIS A 49 -13.14 -4.72 -5.16
N LEU A 50 -13.36 -4.09 -4.01
CA LEU A 50 -12.43 -4.10 -2.88
C LEU A 50 -12.98 -4.92 -1.73
N GLU A 51 -12.21 -5.88 -1.29
CA GLU A 51 -12.41 -6.62 -0.04
C GLU A 51 -11.42 -6.11 1.01
N PHE A 52 -11.86 -6.06 2.27
CA PHE A 52 -11.04 -5.52 3.36
C PHE A 52 -10.94 -6.53 4.49
N THR A 53 -9.74 -6.67 5.04
CA THR A 53 -9.51 -7.48 6.24
C THR A 53 -8.65 -6.71 7.24
N THR A 54 -8.88 -6.98 8.52
CA THR A 54 -8.09 -6.45 9.65
C THR A 54 -7.32 -7.60 10.27
N ALA A 55 -6.05 -7.40 10.59
CA ALA A 55 -5.25 -8.40 11.27
C ALA A 55 -5.88 -8.81 12.61
N ALA A 56 -5.90 -10.11 12.88
CA ALA A 56 -6.53 -10.66 14.08
C ALA A 56 -5.67 -10.46 15.35
N PHE A 57 -4.37 -10.22 15.21
CA PHE A 57 -3.43 -10.02 16.30
C PHE A 57 -2.35 -8.99 15.95
N GLY A 58 -1.61 -8.55 16.95
CA GLY A 58 -0.56 -7.55 16.83
C GLY A 58 -0.89 -6.25 17.56
N ALA A 59 -0.20 -5.19 17.19
CA ALA A 59 -0.42 -3.87 17.78
C ALA A 59 -1.62 -3.17 17.11
N SER A 60 -2.33 -2.35 17.88
CA SER A 60 -3.36 -1.45 17.34
C SER A 60 -2.78 -0.27 16.54
N TYR A 61 -1.50 0.02 16.74
CA TYR A 61 -0.71 1.00 15.99
C TYR A 61 0.72 0.49 15.81
N ILE A 62 1.18 0.44 14.55
CA ILE A 62 2.54 0.02 14.20
C ILE A 62 3.44 1.24 14.31
N ALA A 63 4.32 1.26 15.33
CA ALA A 63 5.10 2.44 15.68
C ALA A 63 6.62 2.19 15.76
N CYS A 64 7.08 0.95 15.60
CA CYS A 64 8.49 0.57 15.74
C CYS A 64 8.78 -0.76 15.06
N GLU A 65 10.06 -1.13 14.98
CA GLU A 65 10.55 -2.38 14.36
C GLU A 65 9.85 -3.62 14.91
N ALA A 66 9.70 -3.72 16.23
CA ALA A 66 9.05 -4.88 16.86
C ALA A 66 7.59 -5.01 16.42
N SER A 67 6.81 -3.92 16.47
CA SER A 67 5.42 -3.92 16.00
C SER A 67 5.33 -4.15 14.49
N HIS A 68 6.29 -3.68 13.71
CA HIS A 68 6.37 -3.94 12.26
C HIS A 68 6.66 -5.41 11.95
N ALA A 69 7.56 -6.05 12.68
CA ALA A 69 7.86 -7.48 12.52
C ALA A 69 6.63 -8.36 12.83
N VAL A 70 5.91 -8.05 13.93
CA VAL A 70 4.65 -8.72 14.27
C VAL A 70 3.58 -8.45 13.23
N ALA A 71 3.46 -7.21 12.74
CA ALA A 71 2.51 -6.83 11.70
C ALA A 71 2.80 -7.56 10.37
N SER A 72 4.06 -7.84 10.06
CA SER A 72 4.42 -8.64 8.87
C SER A 72 3.85 -10.06 8.96
N HIS A 73 3.98 -10.72 10.11
CA HIS A 73 3.34 -12.02 10.35
C HIS A 73 1.82 -11.91 10.30
N ALA A 74 1.23 -10.93 10.99
CA ALA A 74 -0.22 -10.74 11.02
C ALA A 74 -0.81 -10.46 9.61
N CYS A 75 -0.07 -9.78 8.75
CA CYS A 75 -0.44 -9.54 7.36
C CYS A 75 -0.47 -10.85 6.55
N ILE A 76 0.52 -11.72 6.73
CA ILE A 76 0.59 -13.02 6.09
C ILE A 76 -0.57 -13.92 6.55
N GLU A 77 -0.86 -13.95 7.84
CA GLU A 77 -2.00 -14.70 8.40
C GLU A 77 -3.33 -14.20 7.83
N ALA A 78 -3.56 -12.89 7.84
CA ALA A 78 -4.79 -12.30 7.31
C ALA A 78 -4.99 -12.63 5.81
N TRP A 79 -3.91 -12.63 5.03
CA TRP A 79 -3.95 -13.06 3.64
C TRP A 79 -4.25 -14.56 3.49
N ALA A 80 -3.59 -15.41 4.29
CA ALA A 80 -3.78 -16.85 4.25
C ALA A 80 -5.20 -17.27 4.65
N ASP A 81 -5.74 -16.62 5.70
CA ASP A 81 -7.13 -16.84 6.14
C ASP A 81 -8.13 -16.44 5.06
N HIS A 82 -7.93 -15.26 4.46
CA HIS A 82 -8.77 -14.80 3.37
C HIS A 82 -8.71 -15.78 2.18
N HIS A 83 -7.51 -16.20 1.77
CA HIS A 83 -7.31 -17.15 0.67
C HIS A 83 -7.97 -18.52 0.92
N LYS A 84 -7.96 -18.98 2.17
CA LYS A 84 -8.63 -20.23 2.57
C LYS A 84 -10.15 -20.14 2.56
N LEU A 85 -10.69 -18.99 2.99
CA LEU A 85 -12.13 -18.78 3.14
C LEU A 85 -12.83 -18.43 1.83
N THR A 86 -12.13 -17.70 0.96
CA THR A 86 -12.71 -17.26 -0.31
C THR A 86 -12.36 -18.20 -1.46
N LYS A 87 -13.38 -18.58 -2.25
CA LYS A 87 -13.16 -19.35 -3.48
C LYS A 87 -12.98 -18.43 -4.70
N GLN A 88 -13.11 -17.14 -4.53
CA GLN A 88 -13.01 -16.18 -5.61
C GLN A 88 -11.56 -15.75 -5.82
N ALA A 89 -11.13 -15.74 -7.08
CA ALA A 89 -9.77 -15.29 -7.41
C ALA A 89 -9.64 -13.79 -7.14
N MET A 90 -8.50 -13.40 -6.54
CA MET A 90 -8.05 -12.01 -6.42
C MET A 90 -7.14 -11.66 -7.59
N ASP A 91 -7.14 -10.40 -7.96
CA ASP A 91 -6.27 -9.83 -8.99
C ASP A 91 -5.10 -9.05 -8.39
N GLY A 92 -5.09 -8.83 -7.07
CA GLY A 92 -4.00 -8.18 -6.35
C GLY A 92 -4.28 -7.96 -4.86
N VAL A 93 -3.23 -7.58 -4.14
CA VAL A 93 -3.28 -7.24 -2.71
C VAL A 93 -2.65 -5.87 -2.47
N LEU A 94 -3.32 -5.06 -1.66
CA LEU A 94 -2.82 -3.82 -1.10
C LEU A 94 -2.58 -3.98 0.41
N ILE A 95 -1.34 -3.80 0.86
CA ILE A 95 -1.02 -3.73 2.29
C ILE A 95 -1.34 -2.32 2.78
N GLY A 96 -2.37 -2.18 3.60
CA GLY A 96 -2.91 -0.92 4.10
C GLY A 96 -2.11 -0.30 5.24
N CYS A 97 -0.78 -0.26 5.12
CA CYS A 97 0.13 0.36 6.07
C CYS A 97 1.31 0.99 5.33
N PHE A 98 1.69 2.22 5.73
CA PHE A 98 2.81 2.94 5.14
C PHE A 98 4.14 2.52 5.77
N GLY A 99 4.61 1.38 5.38
CA GLY A 99 5.81 0.66 5.84
C GLY A 99 5.78 -0.77 5.32
N ASP A 100 4.68 -1.12 4.65
CA ASP A 100 4.47 -2.34 3.85
C ASP A 100 4.89 -3.62 4.58
N PRO A 101 4.41 -3.87 5.83
CA PRO A 101 4.83 -5.04 6.58
C PRO A 101 4.39 -6.33 5.88
N GLY A 102 5.34 -7.23 5.65
CA GLY A 102 5.11 -8.49 4.95
C GLY A 102 5.14 -8.42 3.42
N LEU A 103 5.43 -7.27 2.82
CA LEU A 103 5.42 -7.07 1.36
C LEU A 103 6.21 -8.13 0.59
N PHE A 104 7.48 -8.33 0.94
CA PHE A 104 8.35 -9.27 0.22
C PHE A 104 7.87 -10.72 0.38
N ALA A 105 7.40 -11.08 1.57
CA ALA A 105 6.88 -12.42 1.83
C ALA A 105 5.58 -12.69 1.06
N LEU A 106 4.61 -11.77 1.11
CA LEU A 106 3.37 -11.91 0.35
C LEU A 106 3.60 -11.93 -1.15
N ARG A 107 4.54 -11.13 -1.65
CA ARG A 107 4.92 -11.11 -3.08
C ARG A 107 5.53 -12.43 -3.53
N GLU A 108 6.30 -13.09 -2.66
CA GLU A 108 6.83 -14.43 -2.92
C GLU A 108 5.71 -15.48 -2.93
N MET A 109 4.74 -15.35 -2.01
CA MET A 109 3.70 -16.36 -1.77
C MET A 109 2.51 -16.24 -2.72
N ALA A 110 2.16 -15.04 -3.18
CA ALA A 110 0.99 -14.79 -4.00
C ALA A 110 1.27 -14.98 -5.50
N ALA A 111 0.25 -15.41 -6.26
CA ALA A 111 0.30 -15.56 -7.72
C ALA A 111 -0.23 -14.34 -8.47
N TYR A 112 -0.43 -13.24 -7.79
CA TYR A 112 -0.91 -11.95 -8.31
C TYR A 112 -0.11 -10.79 -7.70
N PRO A 113 -0.17 -9.58 -8.26
CA PRO A 113 0.56 -8.42 -7.76
C PRO A 113 0.25 -8.13 -6.28
N VAL A 114 1.29 -7.81 -5.53
CA VAL A 114 1.21 -7.34 -4.15
C VAL A 114 1.99 -6.03 -4.05
N THR A 115 1.35 -5.01 -3.53
CA THR A 115 1.99 -3.74 -3.21
C THR A 115 1.54 -3.24 -1.85
N GLY A 116 2.21 -2.23 -1.32
CA GLY A 116 1.79 -1.55 -0.11
C GLY A 116 1.68 -0.05 -0.32
N LEU A 117 1.22 0.66 0.70
CA LEU A 117 1.03 2.11 0.61
C LEU A 117 2.34 2.85 0.33
N ALA A 118 3.46 2.39 0.91
CA ALA A 118 4.76 3.05 0.73
C ALA A 118 5.32 2.78 -0.66
N GLU A 119 5.41 1.53 -1.09
CA GLU A 119 5.93 1.19 -2.42
C GLU A 119 5.14 1.88 -3.54
N ALA A 120 3.81 1.82 -3.48
CA ALA A 120 2.97 2.44 -4.48
C ALA A 120 3.18 3.96 -4.56
N SER A 121 3.32 4.61 -3.40
CA SER A 121 3.65 6.04 -3.34
C SER A 121 5.04 6.33 -3.92
N PHE A 122 6.03 5.47 -3.66
CA PHE A 122 7.38 5.64 -4.22
C PHE A 122 7.37 5.49 -5.74
N ILE A 123 6.60 4.54 -6.29
CA ILE A 123 6.43 4.38 -7.74
C ILE A 123 5.87 5.67 -8.36
N GLN A 124 4.79 6.22 -7.81
CA GLN A 124 4.19 7.45 -8.35
C GLN A 124 5.09 8.67 -8.15
N ALA A 125 5.68 8.83 -6.97
CA ALA A 125 6.55 9.96 -6.67
C ALA A 125 7.81 9.96 -7.55
N SER A 126 8.42 8.79 -7.73
CA SER A 126 9.64 8.64 -8.54
C SER A 126 9.45 9.02 -10.02
N ALA A 127 8.24 8.84 -10.55
CA ALA A 127 7.90 9.26 -11.90
C ALA A 127 7.94 10.79 -12.08
N LEU A 128 7.76 11.55 -11.00
CA LEU A 128 7.87 13.02 -10.98
C LEU A 128 9.30 13.49 -10.67
N GLY A 129 10.12 12.63 -10.05
CA GLY A 129 11.50 12.92 -9.65
C GLY A 129 11.74 12.76 -8.15
N PRO A 130 12.79 13.40 -7.58
CA PRO A 130 13.09 13.31 -6.16
C PRO A 130 11.92 13.75 -5.29
N PHE A 131 11.66 13.03 -4.20
CA PHE A 131 10.49 13.24 -3.36
C PHE A 131 10.83 13.31 -1.87
N SER A 132 9.91 13.87 -1.10
CA SER A 132 9.92 13.85 0.36
C SER A 132 8.70 13.09 0.89
N ILE A 133 8.77 12.68 2.15
CA ILE A 133 7.68 12.00 2.86
C ILE A 133 7.26 12.86 4.06
N VAL A 134 5.95 12.96 4.29
CA VAL A 134 5.34 13.41 5.53
C VAL A 134 4.57 12.25 6.14
N THR A 135 4.87 11.88 7.38
CA THR A 135 4.22 10.74 8.07
C THR A 135 4.16 10.98 9.59
N GLY A 136 3.42 10.14 10.32
CA GLY A 136 3.34 10.20 11.78
C GLY A 136 4.44 9.37 12.45
N GLY A 137 5.11 9.95 13.49
CA GLY A 137 6.01 9.24 14.38
C GLY A 137 7.48 9.14 13.91
N GLU A 138 8.38 9.65 14.75
CA GLU A 138 9.82 9.75 14.47
C GLU A 138 10.51 8.40 14.16
N ARG A 139 10.07 7.32 14.77
CA ARG A 139 10.67 6.00 14.58
C ARG A 139 10.48 5.44 13.16
N TRP A 140 9.55 6.01 12.38
CA TRP A 140 9.37 5.65 10.99
C TRP A 140 10.49 6.14 10.07
N LYS A 141 11.20 7.20 10.41
CA LYS A 141 12.29 7.74 9.56
C LYS A 141 13.32 6.68 9.13
N PRO A 142 13.99 5.94 10.05
CA PRO A 142 14.96 4.92 9.66
C PRO A 142 14.29 3.73 8.94
N MET A 143 13.09 3.34 9.34
CA MET A 143 12.35 2.23 8.73
C MET A 143 12.00 2.52 7.27
N LEU A 144 11.47 3.71 6.98
CA LEU A 144 11.12 4.13 5.62
C LEU A 144 12.35 4.36 4.74
N LYS A 145 13.45 4.88 5.29
CA LYS A 145 14.72 4.96 4.54
C LYS A 145 15.20 3.58 4.10
N ARG A 146 15.19 2.61 5.01
CA ARG A 146 15.58 1.22 4.70
C ARG A 146 14.64 0.62 3.65
N LEU A 147 13.32 0.82 3.79
CA LEU A 147 12.34 0.33 2.82
C LEU A 147 12.57 0.95 1.44
N ALA A 148 12.74 2.27 1.35
CA ALA A 148 13.02 2.95 0.09
C ALA A 148 14.31 2.43 -0.58
N MET A 149 15.38 2.21 0.20
CA MET A 149 16.61 1.59 -0.32
C MET A 149 16.37 0.16 -0.83
N SER A 150 15.64 -0.66 -0.06
CA SER A 150 15.32 -2.05 -0.43
C SER A 150 14.47 -2.16 -1.70
N LEU A 151 13.66 -1.15 -1.97
CA LEU A 151 12.80 -1.05 -3.16
C LEU A 151 13.45 -0.30 -4.34
N GLY A 152 14.68 0.20 -4.18
CA GLY A 152 15.42 0.90 -5.25
C GLY A 152 15.10 2.40 -5.38
N PHE A 153 14.41 3.00 -4.41
CA PHE A 153 14.05 4.43 -4.41
C PHE A 153 14.90 5.29 -3.47
N GLY A 154 15.95 4.72 -2.85
CA GLY A 154 16.77 5.42 -1.85
C GLY A 154 17.37 6.73 -2.35
N ASP A 155 17.87 6.76 -3.59
CA ASP A 155 18.50 7.94 -4.19
C ASP A 155 17.51 9.06 -4.52
N GLN A 156 16.22 8.76 -4.63
CA GLN A 156 15.17 9.75 -4.90
C GLN A 156 14.53 10.29 -3.62
N LEU A 157 14.61 9.58 -2.51
CA LEU A 157 14.11 10.03 -1.21
C LEU A 157 15.02 11.08 -0.60
N ARG A 158 14.58 12.35 -0.58
CA ARG A 158 15.37 13.50 -0.09
C ARG A 158 15.18 13.77 1.38
N HIS A 159 13.96 13.68 1.88
CA HIS A 159 13.66 14.04 3.26
C HIS A 159 12.46 13.28 3.80
N ILE A 160 12.43 13.05 5.10
CA ILE A 160 11.26 12.53 5.81
C ILE A 160 10.95 13.49 6.95
N GLU A 161 9.80 14.14 6.88
CA GLU A 161 9.24 14.95 7.95
C GLU A 161 8.22 14.14 8.73
N THR A 162 8.15 14.34 10.03
CA THR A 162 7.22 13.60 10.88
C THR A 162 6.37 14.54 11.70
N VAL A 163 5.09 14.17 11.81
CA VAL A 163 4.16 14.87 12.69
C VAL A 163 4.01 14.12 14.02
N ALA A 164 3.89 14.86 15.11
CA ALA A 164 3.76 14.30 16.45
C ALA A 164 2.39 13.67 16.72
N PRO A 165 1.24 14.27 16.29
CA PRO A 165 -0.06 13.66 16.50
C PRO A 165 -0.21 12.33 15.78
N THR A 166 -0.87 11.37 16.43
CA THR A 166 -1.26 10.12 15.78
C THR A 166 -2.36 10.35 14.74
N GLY A 167 -2.55 9.41 13.81
CA GLY A 167 -3.65 9.51 12.86
C GLY A 167 -5.03 9.62 13.52
N ALA A 168 -5.24 9.00 14.68
CA ALA A 168 -6.48 9.11 15.45
C ALA A 168 -6.68 10.51 16.03
N GLU A 169 -5.64 11.14 16.57
CA GLU A 169 -5.69 12.51 17.09
C GLU A 169 -5.95 13.53 15.97
N LEU A 170 -5.32 13.33 14.81
CA LEU A 170 -5.58 14.17 13.63
C LEU A 170 -7.03 14.03 13.16
N GLN A 171 -7.59 12.83 13.15
CA GLN A 171 -8.99 12.60 12.78
C GLN A 171 -9.98 13.23 13.78
N ALA A 172 -9.64 13.26 15.07
CA ALA A 172 -10.47 13.89 16.09
C ALA A 172 -10.56 15.42 15.95
N ASN A 173 -9.57 16.05 15.28
CA ASN A 173 -9.57 17.50 15.05
C ASN A 173 -9.10 17.83 13.61
N PRO A 174 -10.01 17.76 12.62
CA PRO A 174 -9.66 17.97 11.21
C PRO A 174 -9.04 19.34 10.89
N VAL A 175 -9.45 20.40 11.57
CA VAL A 175 -8.90 21.76 11.37
C VAL A 175 -7.44 21.81 11.79
N MET A 176 -7.12 21.32 12.99
CA MET A 176 -5.76 21.22 13.49
C MET A 176 -4.92 20.28 12.60
N ALA A 177 -5.52 19.18 12.13
CA ALA A 177 -4.85 18.24 11.25
C ALA A 177 -4.39 18.91 9.94
N ILE A 178 -5.26 19.67 9.27
CA ILE A 178 -4.94 20.37 8.01
C ILE A 178 -3.77 21.33 8.24
N GLU A 179 -3.79 22.14 9.28
CA GLU A 179 -2.72 23.10 9.55
C GLU A 179 -1.40 22.38 9.91
N CYS A 180 -1.44 21.35 10.75
CA CYS A 180 -0.27 20.56 11.12
C CYS A 180 0.37 19.88 9.88
N LEU A 181 -0.45 19.27 9.02
CA LEU A 181 0.02 18.57 7.82
C LEU A 181 0.53 19.56 6.77
N LYS A 182 -0.11 20.72 6.62
CA LYS A 182 0.38 21.81 5.76
C LYS A 182 1.77 22.25 6.17
N GLN A 183 1.99 22.58 7.45
CA GLN A 183 3.30 22.98 7.98
C GLN A 183 4.36 21.90 7.75
N ALA A 184 4.02 20.63 7.99
CA ALA A 184 4.94 19.53 7.73
C ALA A 184 5.27 19.37 6.23
N CYS A 185 4.30 19.59 5.33
CA CYS A 185 4.55 19.59 3.90
C CYS A 185 5.45 20.76 3.45
N GLU A 186 5.26 21.95 4.01
CA GLU A 186 6.13 23.10 3.78
C GLU A 186 7.57 22.81 4.22
N GLN A 187 7.77 22.17 5.38
CA GLN A 187 9.06 21.73 5.86
C GLN A 187 9.69 20.62 5.01
N ALA A 188 8.87 19.73 4.44
CA ALA A 188 9.30 18.67 3.55
C ALA A 188 9.66 19.15 2.13
N ALA A 189 9.21 20.35 1.73
CA ALA A 189 9.47 20.96 0.42
C ALA A 189 10.92 21.46 0.30
N LYS A 190 11.89 20.56 0.39
CA LYS A 190 13.32 20.85 0.30
C LYS A 190 13.74 21.16 -1.17
N PRO A 191 14.85 21.88 -1.38
CA PRO A 191 15.37 22.15 -2.71
C PRO A 191 15.52 20.87 -3.55
N GLY A 192 15.01 20.90 -4.79
CA GLY A 192 15.09 19.79 -5.72
C GLY A 192 14.00 18.71 -5.57
N VAL A 193 13.17 18.77 -4.53
CA VAL A 193 12.00 17.90 -4.36
C VAL A 193 10.93 18.25 -5.40
N LYS A 194 10.31 17.22 -5.99
CA LYS A 194 9.29 17.34 -7.04
C LYS A 194 7.89 16.94 -6.57
N SER A 195 7.80 16.17 -5.49
CA SER A 195 6.52 15.76 -4.90
C SER A 195 6.68 15.44 -3.42
N ILE A 196 5.58 15.45 -2.69
CA ILE A 196 5.52 15.08 -1.28
C ILE A 196 4.55 13.92 -1.13
N ILE A 197 4.98 12.84 -0.50
CA ILE A 197 4.11 11.72 -0.13
C ILE A 197 3.52 11.99 1.24
N LEU A 198 2.19 12.01 1.34
CA LEU A 198 1.49 11.98 2.62
C LEU A 198 1.23 10.52 3.00
N GLY A 199 2.10 9.98 3.84
CA GLY A 199 2.21 8.55 4.10
C GLY A 199 1.57 8.12 5.41
N GLY A 200 0.61 7.20 5.34
CA GLY A 200 -0.02 6.57 6.50
C GLY A 200 -1.51 6.33 6.31
N ALA A 201 -1.99 5.15 6.70
CA ALA A 201 -3.42 4.84 6.65
C ALA A 201 -4.28 5.81 7.47
N GLY A 202 -3.73 6.33 8.59
CA GLY A 202 -4.38 7.36 9.40
C GLY A 202 -4.43 8.74 8.74
N LEU A 203 -3.59 8.98 7.72
CA LEU A 203 -3.53 10.23 6.95
C LEU A 203 -4.27 10.14 5.61
N ALA A 204 -4.86 9.00 5.31
CA ALA A 204 -5.58 8.77 4.06
C ALA A 204 -6.70 9.81 3.86
N GLY A 205 -6.76 10.39 2.66
CA GLY A 205 -7.75 11.39 2.27
C GLY A 205 -7.42 12.84 2.66
N TYR A 206 -6.34 13.10 3.43
CA TYR A 206 -5.98 14.49 3.75
C TYR A 206 -5.30 15.22 2.58
N ALA A 207 -4.66 14.50 1.65
CA ALA A 207 -3.95 15.13 0.54
C ALA A 207 -4.85 16.08 -0.27
N GLN A 208 -6.08 15.70 -0.56
CA GLN A 208 -7.05 16.54 -1.28
C GLN A 208 -7.38 17.86 -0.56
N HIS A 209 -7.34 17.88 0.79
CA HIS A 209 -7.66 19.06 1.58
C HIS A 209 -6.50 20.05 1.68
N ILE A 210 -5.26 19.58 1.50
CA ILE A 210 -4.06 20.42 1.60
C ILE A 210 -3.41 20.69 0.24
N GLN A 211 -3.78 20.01 -0.84
CA GLN A 211 -3.16 20.16 -2.15
C GLN A 211 -3.16 21.61 -2.63
N ASN A 212 -4.24 22.34 -2.46
CA ASN A 212 -4.35 23.74 -2.89
C ASN A 212 -3.53 24.72 -2.01
N LEU A 213 -3.01 24.25 -0.88
CA LEU A 213 -2.20 25.04 0.05
C LEU A 213 -0.70 24.84 -0.16
N ILE A 214 -0.31 23.86 -0.97
CA ILE A 214 1.09 23.45 -1.21
C ILE A 214 1.36 23.49 -2.72
N SER A 215 2.48 24.08 -3.11
CA SER A 215 2.86 24.23 -4.53
C SER A 215 3.32 22.93 -5.20
N LEU A 216 3.82 21.96 -4.43
CA LEU A 216 4.26 20.67 -4.93
C LEU A 216 3.08 19.68 -4.99
N PRO A 217 3.05 18.76 -5.96
CA PRO A 217 2.11 17.64 -5.96
C PRO A 217 2.20 16.85 -4.64
N ILE A 218 1.03 16.57 -4.04
CA ILE A 218 0.91 15.72 -2.85
C ILE A 218 0.33 14.38 -3.27
N ILE A 219 1.02 13.31 -2.93
CA ILE A 219 0.60 11.94 -3.18
C ILE A 219 -0.01 11.36 -1.92
N ASP A 220 -1.30 11.03 -1.96
CA ASP A 220 -1.96 10.28 -0.88
C ASP A 220 -1.58 8.81 -1.00
N SER A 221 -1.02 8.25 0.06
CA SER A 221 -0.50 6.87 0.02
C SER A 221 -1.59 5.81 -0.15
N ALA A 222 -2.83 6.08 0.28
CA ALA A 222 -3.91 5.12 0.13
C ALA A 222 -4.42 5.09 -1.32
N THR A 223 -4.67 6.25 -1.93
CA THR A 223 -5.11 6.33 -3.32
C THR A 223 -4.01 5.83 -4.27
N ALA A 224 -2.75 6.18 -4.03
CA ALA A 224 -1.61 5.66 -4.79
C ALA A 224 -1.57 4.12 -4.79
N GLY A 225 -1.85 3.49 -3.65
CA GLY A 225 -1.94 2.04 -3.53
C GLY A 225 -2.96 1.41 -4.48
N LEU A 226 -4.15 1.97 -4.53
CA LEU A 226 -5.22 1.50 -5.43
C LEU A 226 -4.86 1.76 -6.90
N GLU A 227 -4.40 2.96 -7.23
CA GLU A 227 -4.06 3.34 -8.60
C GLU A 227 -2.94 2.48 -9.20
N VAL A 228 -1.90 2.16 -8.41
CA VAL A 228 -0.80 1.29 -8.84
C VAL A 228 -1.29 -0.13 -9.16
N LEU A 229 -2.25 -0.67 -8.40
CA LEU A 229 -2.87 -1.96 -8.71
C LEU A 229 -3.76 -1.88 -9.96
N VAL A 230 -4.64 -0.89 -10.03
CA VAL A 230 -5.57 -0.69 -11.15
C VAL A 230 -4.82 -0.51 -12.47
N ASN A 231 -3.76 0.28 -12.46
CA ASN A 231 -2.92 0.58 -13.63
C ASN A 231 -1.86 -0.50 -13.92
N GLN A 232 -1.87 -1.61 -13.16
CA GLN A 232 -0.93 -2.72 -13.30
C GLN A 232 0.55 -2.30 -13.21
N GLN A 233 0.85 -1.30 -12.39
CA GLN A 233 2.19 -0.79 -12.13
C GLN A 233 2.90 -1.52 -10.97
N ALA A 234 2.17 -2.29 -10.18
CA ALA A 234 2.74 -3.12 -9.13
C ALA A 234 3.60 -4.24 -9.71
N PRO A 235 4.72 -4.60 -9.09
CA PRO A 235 5.57 -5.70 -9.56
C PRO A 235 4.78 -7.01 -9.70
N MET A 236 4.94 -7.65 -10.86
CA MET A 236 4.30 -8.93 -11.15
C MET A 236 4.96 -10.06 -10.36
N PRO A 237 4.19 -11.07 -9.91
CA PRO A 237 4.76 -12.23 -9.24
C PRO A 237 5.67 -13.03 -10.16
N THR A 238 6.74 -13.59 -9.59
CA THR A 238 7.70 -14.41 -10.33
C THR A 238 7.29 -15.87 -10.41
N ARG A 239 6.28 -16.29 -9.64
CA ARG A 239 5.80 -17.68 -9.61
C ARG A 239 4.34 -17.81 -10.04
N LYS A 240 3.97 -19.00 -10.49
CA LYS A 240 2.58 -19.39 -10.75
C LYS A 240 2.03 -20.16 -9.55
N GLY A 241 0.88 -19.75 -9.06
CA GLY A 241 0.21 -20.36 -7.91
C GLY A 241 0.69 -19.83 -6.55
N HIS A 242 -0.17 -20.01 -5.54
CA HIS A 242 0.09 -19.57 -4.16
C HIS A 242 0.85 -20.62 -3.37
N GLY A 243 1.60 -20.20 -2.35
CA GLY A 243 2.22 -21.09 -1.41
C GLY A 243 3.59 -20.64 -0.89
N THR A 244 4.17 -21.46 -0.05
CA THR A 244 5.50 -21.25 0.55
C THR A 244 6.49 -22.31 0.08
N TYR A 245 7.78 -22.05 0.29
CA TYR A 245 8.86 -23.03 0.06
C TYR A 245 9.25 -23.79 1.32
N ALA A 246 8.60 -23.52 2.44
CA ALA A 246 8.93 -24.10 3.74
C ALA A 246 7.75 -24.88 4.33
N GLN A 247 8.09 -25.88 5.16
CA GLN A 247 7.14 -26.49 6.08
C GLN A 247 7.13 -25.70 7.39
N TRP A 248 5.94 -25.55 7.95
CA TRP A 248 5.73 -24.74 9.14
C TRP A 248 5.36 -25.57 10.36
N THR A 249 5.99 -25.28 11.50
CA THR A 249 5.63 -25.82 12.80
C THR A 249 5.11 -24.70 13.69
N GLY A 250 4.02 -24.92 14.42
CA GLY A 250 3.44 -23.94 15.34
C GLY A 250 2.69 -22.78 14.67
N MET A 251 2.47 -22.84 13.35
CA MET A 251 1.72 -21.85 12.59
C MET A 251 0.24 -22.24 12.47
N SER A 252 -0.59 -21.28 12.07
CA SER A 252 -2.01 -21.51 11.80
C SER A 252 -2.23 -22.54 10.71
N GLU A 253 -3.42 -23.14 10.70
CA GLU A 253 -3.81 -24.08 9.64
C GLU A 253 -3.92 -23.40 8.27
N SER A 254 -4.18 -22.10 8.24
CA SER A 254 -4.25 -21.33 6.99
C SER A 254 -2.87 -21.21 6.34
N ILE A 255 -1.83 -20.91 7.12
CA ILE A 255 -0.43 -20.90 6.63
C ILE A 255 0.04 -22.30 6.26
N LYS A 256 -0.24 -23.31 7.08
CA LYS A 256 0.16 -24.70 6.81
C LYS A 256 -0.43 -25.23 5.49
N CYS A 257 -1.66 -24.85 5.15
CA CYS A 257 -2.28 -25.23 3.87
C CYS A 257 -1.55 -24.68 2.64
N LEU A 258 -0.72 -23.63 2.79
CA LEU A 258 0.10 -23.04 1.73
C LEU A 258 1.48 -23.69 1.61
N SER A 259 1.84 -24.61 2.52
CA SER A 259 3.09 -25.35 2.45
C SER A 259 3.14 -26.27 1.22
N PRO A 260 4.33 -26.55 0.67
CA PRO A 260 4.46 -27.49 -0.43
C PRO A 260 3.89 -28.85 -0.02
N LYS A 261 3.12 -29.45 -0.89
CA LYS A 261 2.75 -30.87 -0.73
C LYS A 261 4.00 -31.69 -1.05
N ILE A 262 4.48 -32.44 -0.06
CA ILE A 262 5.57 -33.40 -0.21
C ILE A 262 5.08 -34.60 -1.01
#